data_71e5c736535c536ed3713f404454b2bb
#
_entry.id   71e5c736535c536ed3713f404454b2bb
#
_cell.length_a   1.000
_cell.length_b   1.000
_cell.length_c   1.000
_cell.angle_alpha   90.00
_cell.angle_beta   90.00
_cell.angle_gamma   90.00
#
_symmetry.space_group_name_H-M   'P 1'
#
loop_
_entity.id
_entity.type
_entity.pdbx_description
1 polymer ?
#
loop_
_entity_poly.entity_id
_entity_poly.type
_entity_poly.pdbx_seq_one_letter_code
_entity_poly.pdbx_strand_id
1 'polypeptide(L)'
;MVRKFDFLVIGSGIAGMSFALKVAHKGKVAGLEEANTYFAQGGISSVTNLKVDNFEKHIEDTMIAGDWISDRAAVEKVVREAPSQIQELIKWGVEFDKKENGEFDL
;
A
#
# COMPACT_ATOMS: atom_id res chain seq x y z
N MET A 1 -6.16 -25.09 25.50
CA MET A 1 -5.07 -24.13 25.87
C MET A 1 -5.51 -22.75 25.44
N VAL A 2 -5.54 -21.77 26.33
CA VAL A 2 -5.86 -20.37 25.99
C VAL A 2 -4.58 -19.63 25.66
N ARG A 3 -4.51 -19.01 24.47
CA ARG A 3 -3.39 -18.13 24.09
C ARG A 3 -3.83 -16.68 24.27
N LYS A 4 -2.99 -15.85 24.86
CA LYS A 4 -3.23 -14.42 25.08
C LYS A 4 -2.41 -13.58 24.11
N PHE A 5 -3.06 -12.65 23.44
CA PHE A 5 -2.47 -11.66 22.54
C PHE A 5 -2.94 -10.26 22.94
N ASP A 6 -2.16 -9.26 22.63
CA ASP A 6 -2.50 -7.85 22.87
C ASP A 6 -3.32 -7.27 21.71
N PHE A 7 -3.06 -7.77 20.49
CA PHE A 7 -3.77 -7.35 19.27
C PHE A 7 -4.22 -8.56 18.46
N LEU A 8 -5.44 -8.53 17.99
CA LEU A 8 -5.98 -9.51 17.04
C LEU A 8 -6.29 -8.80 15.71
N VAL A 9 -5.64 -9.25 14.63
CA VAL A 9 -5.86 -8.74 13.27
C VAL A 9 -6.76 -9.71 12.51
N ILE A 10 -7.98 -9.27 12.21
CA ILE A 10 -8.94 -10.02 11.42
C ILE A 10 -8.80 -9.60 9.96
N GLY A 11 -8.20 -10.47 9.16
CA GLY A 11 -7.84 -10.21 7.76
C GLY A 11 -6.37 -9.85 7.60
N SER A 12 -5.62 -10.72 6.93
CA SER A 12 -4.17 -10.60 6.69
C SER A 12 -3.83 -10.04 5.29
N GLY A 13 -4.75 -9.27 4.70
CA GLY A 13 -4.46 -8.46 3.54
C GLY A 13 -3.48 -7.32 3.86
N ILE A 14 -3.12 -6.50 2.86
CA ILE A 14 -2.14 -5.43 3.01
C ILE A 14 -2.45 -4.48 4.18
N ALA A 15 -3.71 -4.14 4.41
CA ALA A 15 -4.12 -3.28 5.52
C ALA A 15 -3.87 -3.93 6.88
N GLY A 16 -4.27 -5.19 7.05
CA GLY A 16 -4.07 -5.94 8.30
C GLY A 16 -2.60 -6.17 8.60
N MET A 17 -1.79 -6.52 7.60
CA MET A 17 -0.35 -6.72 7.74
C MET A 17 0.37 -5.40 8.07
N SER A 18 0.00 -4.30 7.42
CA SER A 18 0.54 -2.97 7.72
C SER A 18 0.24 -2.55 9.17
N PHE A 19 -0.99 -2.78 9.63
CA PHE A 19 -1.35 -2.55 11.03
C PHE A 19 -0.52 -3.44 11.97
N ALA A 20 -0.43 -4.75 11.69
CA ALA A 20 0.34 -5.69 12.51
C ALA A 20 1.81 -5.25 12.66
N LEU A 21 2.47 -4.86 11.57
CA LEU A 21 3.84 -4.35 11.58
C LEU A 21 3.97 -3.07 12.44
N LYS A 22 3.02 -2.14 12.30
CA LYS A 22 3.02 -0.88 13.06
C LYS A 22 2.84 -1.07 14.57
N VAL A 23 2.15 -2.13 15.01
CA VAL A 23 1.91 -2.37 16.45
C VAL A 23 2.77 -3.47 17.05
N ALA A 24 3.53 -4.22 16.26
CA ALA A 24 4.34 -5.35 16.72
C ALA A 24 5.36 -4.99 17.84
N HIS A 25 5.83 -3.75 17.85
CA HIS A 25 6.72 -3.26 18.92
C HIS A 25 6.00 -2.94 20.24
N LYS A 26 4.66 -2.93 20.24
CA LYS A 26 3.81 -2.61 21.41
C LYS A 26 3.24 -3.85 22.11
N GLY A 27 3.27 -5.01 21.45
CA GLY A 27 2.72 -6.23 22.04
C GLY A 27 2.63 -7.40 21.07
N LYS A 28 2.08 -8.51 21.54
CA LYS A 28 1.89 -9.73 20.78
C LYS A 28 0.72 -9.59 19.82
N VAL A 29 0.97 -9.83 18.55
CA VAL A 29 -0.03 -9.76 17.48
C VAL A 29 -0.40 -11.15 17.01
N ALA A 30 -1.70 -11.41 16.82
CA ALA A 30 -2.21 -12.59 16.12
C ALA A 30 -2.91 -12.17 14.83
N GLY A 31 -2.74 -12.94 13.77
CA GLY A 31 -3.40 -12.75 12.46
C GLY A 31 -3.61 -14.07 11.73
N LEU A 32 -4.31 -14.02 10.61
CA LEU A 32 -4.55 -15.15 9.73
C LEU A 32 -3.60 -15.11 8.52
N GLU A 33 -3.27 -16.25 7.93
CA GLU A 33 -2.25 -16.34 6.87
C GLU A 33 -2.78 -16.13 5.45
N GLU A 34 -4.07 -16.39 5.18
CA GLU A 34 -4.62 -16.31 3.83
C GLU A 34 -5.33 -14.98 3.55
N ALA A 35 -4.96 -14.32 2.45
CA ALA A 35 -5.62 -13.12 1.95
C ALA A 35 -5.41 -12.96 0.44
N ASN A 36 -6.29 -12.19 -0.21
CA ASN A 36 -6.17 -11.88 -1.65
C ASN A 36 -4.84 -11.20 -2.00
N THR A 37 -4.26 -10.44 -1.08
CA THR A 37 -2.95 -9.80 -1.25
C THR A 37 -1.84 -10.81 -1.52
N TYR A 38 -1.92 -12.02 -0.99
CA TYR A 38 -0.95 -13.09 -1.25
C TYR A 38 -0.91 -13.51 -2.72
N PHE A 39 -2.04 -13.39 -3.42
CA PHE A 39 -2.18 -13.73 -4.84
C PHE A 39 -2.10 -12.52 -5.75
N ALA A 40 -1.88 -11.33 -5.21
CA ALA A 40 -1.76 -10.11 -5.99
C ALA A 40 -0.50 -10.16 -6.87
N GLN A 41 -0.65 -9.73 -8.12
CA GLN A 41 0.42 -9.62 -9.10
C GLN A 41 0.42 -8.23 -9.71
N GLY A 42 1.60 -7.76 -10.12
CA GLY A 42 1.76 -6.48 -10.80
C GLY A 42 2.39 -5.39 -9.94
N GLY A 43 2.25 -4.16 -10.41
CA GLY A 43 2.87 -2.99 -9.81
C GLY A 43 1.95 -2.20 -8.88
N ILE A 44 2.50 -1.18 -8.27
CA ILE A 44 1.77 -0.17 -7.51
C ILE A 44 1.85 1.15 -8.28
N SER A 45 0.70 1.71 -8.65
CA SER A 45 0.65 3.03 -9.29
C SER A 45 0.85 4.13 -8.27
N SER A 46 1.83 5.00 -8.51
CA SER A 46 2.11 6.17 -7.67
C SER A 46 2.86 7.24 -8.44
N VAL A 47 2.59 8.50 -8.14
CA VAL A 47 3.34 9.64 -8.67
C VAL A 47 4.68 9.74 -7.94
N THR A 48 5.70 9.05 -8.45
CA THR A 48 7.05 9.03 -7.87
C THR A 48 7.98 10.08 -8.49
N ASN A 49 7.65 10.59 -9.68
CA ASN A 49 8.46 11.56 -10.39
C ASN A 49 7.60 12.72 -10.93
N LEU A 50 7.57 13.83 -10.21
CA LEU A 50 6.81 15.04 -10.57
C LEU A 50 7.28 15.77 -11.85
N LYS A 51 8.40 15.35 -12.49
CA LYS A 51 8.83 15.91 -13.76
C LYS A 51 8.08 15.33 -14.96
N VAL A 52 7.57 14.11 -14.81
CA VAL A 52 6.91 13.36 -15.90
C VAL A 52 5.46 13.03 -15.60
N ASP A 53 5.05 13.18 -14.35
CA ASP A 53 3.69 12.86 -13.88
C ASP A 53 3.21 13.86 -12.83
N ASN A 54 1.91 13.88 -12.54
CA ASN A 54 1.33 14.74 -11.52
C ASN A 54 0.11 14.11 -10.85
N PHE A 55 -0.21 14.56 -9.65
CA PHE A 55 -1.30 14.03 -8.85
C PHE A 55 -2.65 14.21 -9.50
N GLU A 56 -2.91 15.37 -10.12
CA GLU A 56 -4.21 15.68 -10.73
C GLU A 56 -4.53 14.72 -11.88
N LYS A 57 -3.53 14.45 -12.72
CA LYS A 57 -3.67 13.48 -13.81
C LYS A 57 -3.98 12.09 -13.27
N HIS A 58 -3.23 11.63 -12.26
CA HIS A 58 -3.46 10.31 -11.66
C HIS A 58 -4.86 10.20 -11.00
N ILE A 59 -5.32 11.28 -10.33
CA ILE A 59 -6.67 11.35 -9.77
C ILE A 59 -7.72 11.24 -10.88
N GLU A 60 -7.56 12.03 -11.94
CA GLU A 60 -8.49 12.04 -13.09
C GLU A 60 -8.55 10.67 -13.77
N ASP A 61 -7.40 10.08 -14.09
CA ASP A 61 -7.31 8.75 -14.70
C ASP A 61 -7.99 7.68 -13.82
N THR A 62 -7.83 7.78 -12.49
CA THR A 62 -8.47 6.87 -11.54
C THR A 62 -9.99 7.06 -11.51
N MET A 63 -10.47 8.29 -11.56
CA MET A 63 -11.90 8.59 -11.63
C MET A 63 -12.53 8.08 -12.92
N ILE A 64 -11.84 8.27 -14.06
CA ILE A 64 -12.28 7.76 -15.39
C ILE A 64 -12.32 6.23 -15.37
N ALA A 65 -11.25 5.57 -14.92
CA ALA A 65 -11.19 4.10 -14.84
C ALA A 65 -12.27 3.51 -13.91
N GLY A 66 -12.66 4.24 -12.88
CA GLY A 66 -13.74 3.90 -11.96
C GLY A 66 -15.14 4.30 -12.45
N ASP A 67 -15.30 4.72 -13.72
CA ASP A 67 -16.56 5.16 -14.30
C ASP A 67 -17.28 6.25 -13.46
N TRP A 68 -16.48 7.11 -12.80
CA TRP A 68 -16.92 8.22 -11.93
C TRP A 68 -17.76 7.82 -10.71
N ILE A 69 -17.86 6.52 -10.39
CA ILE A 69 -18.56 6.04 -9.19
C ILE A 69 -17.71 6.07 -7.93
N SER A 70 -16.40 6.27 -8.07
CA SER A 70 -15.47 6.38 -6.95
C SER A 70 -15.68 7.68 -6.15
N ASP A 71 -15.49 7.61 -4.84
CA ASP A 71 -15.42 8.82 -4.01
C ASP A 71 -14.14 9.59 -4.32
N ARG A 72 -14.29 10.79 -4.93
CA ARG A 72 -13.15 11.61 -5.33
C ARG A 72 -12.25 11.99 -4.16
N ALA A 73 -12.80 12.26 -2.99
CA ALA A 73 -12.00 12.63 -1.82
C ALA A 73 -11.13 11.45 -1.34
N ALA A 74 -11.69 10.24 -1.39
CA ALA A 74 -10.93 9.02 -1.08
C ALA A 74 -9.82 8.78 -2.11
N VAL A 75 -10.11 8.93 -3.41
CA VAL A 75 -9.13 8.79 -4.50
C VAL A 75 -7.99 9.80 -4.32
N GLU A 76 -8.33 11.07 -4.09
CA GLU A 76 -7.34 12.14 -3.90
C GLU A 76 -6.42 11.84 -2.71
N LYS A 77 -6.97 11.43 -1.59
CA LYS A 77 -6.21 11.05 -0.41
C LYS A 77 -5.24 9.90 -0.71
N VAL A 78 -5.72 8.83 -1.33
CA VAL A 78 -4.88 7.66 -1.67
C VAL A 78 -3.76 8.05 -2.61
N VAL A 79 -4.07 8.79 -3.69
CA VAL A 79 -3.08 9.19 -4.70
C VAL A 79 -2.01 10.11 -4.11
N ARG A 80 -2.40 11.09 -3.26
CA ARG A 80 -1.43 12.02 -2.66
C ARG A 80 -0.58 11.38 -1.57
N GLU A 81 -1.09 10.41 -0.82
CA GLU A 81 -0.36 9.71 0.22
C GLU A 81 0.53 8.58 -0.33
N ALA A 82 0.24 8.03 -1.52
CA ALA A 82 0.93 6.87 -2.09
C ALA A 82 2.46 6.98 -2.10
N PRO A 83 3.11 8.10 -2.50
CA PRO A 83 4.56 8.19 -2.50
C PRO A 83 5.18 7.97 -1.12
N SER A 84 4.56 8.49 -0.06
CA SER A 84 5.04 8.30 1.32
C SER A 84 4.85 6.86 1.80
N GLN A 85 3.77 6.21 1.40
CA GLN A 85 3.50 4.81 1.75
C GLN A 85 4.46 3.85 1.03
N ILE A 86 4.85 4.14 -0.21
CA ILE A 86 5.88 3.38 -0.93
C ILE A 86 7.22 3.48 -0.19
N GLN A 87 7.59 4.66 0.29
CA GLN A 87 8.81 4.80 1.09
C GLN A 87 8.75 4.02 2.41
N GLU A 88 7.58 3.90 3.02
CA GLU A 88 7.38 3.09 4.22
C GLU A 88 7.53 1.60 3.90
N LEU A 89 6.96 1.12 2.79
CA LEU A 89 7.14 -0.27 2.33
C LEU A 89 8.61 -0.62 2.11
N ILE A 90 9.38 0.28 1.48
CA ILE A 90 10.82 0.12 1.28
C ILE A 90 11.55 0.00 2.62
N LYS A 91 11.21 0.81 3.61
CA LYS A 91 11.78 0.71 4.96
C LYS A 91 11.47 -0.63 5.64
N TRP A 92 10.34 -1.25 5.31
CA TRP A 92 9.97 -2.59 5.78
C TRP A 92 10.63 -3.72 4.98
N GLY A 93 11.43 -3.40 3.97
CA GLY A 93 12.21 -4.36 3.21
C GLY A 93 11.58 -4.80 1.89
N VAL A 94 10.57 -4.10 1.39
CA VAL A 94 10.03 -4.35 0.04
C VAL A 94 11.03 -3.84 -0.99
N GLU A 95 11.43 -4.70 -1.90
CA GLU A 95 12.31 -4.39 -3.03
C GLU A 95 11.45 -4.22 -4.30
N PHE A 96 11.45 -3.02 -4.85
CA PHE A 96 10.82 -2.71 -6.14
C PHE A 96 11.85 -2.83 -7.27
N ASP A 97 11.40 -3.21 -8.45
CA ASP A 97 12.24 -3.26 -9.63
C ASP A 97 12.81 -1.87 -9.97
N LYS A 98 14.08 -1.86 -10.35
CA LYS A 98 14.83 -0.65 -10.67
C LYS A 98 15.56 -0.82 -11.99
N LYS A 99 15.66 0.27 -12.72
CA LYS A 99 16.54 0.39 -13.88
C LYS A 99 18.01 0.35 -13.48
N GLU A 100 18.90 0.16 -14.44
CA GLU A 100 20.36 0.16 -14.22
C GLU A 100 20.87 1.46 -13.55
N ASN A 101 20.19 2.57 -13.75
CA ASN A 101 20.52 3.87 -13.15
C ASN A 101 20.00 4.04 -11.70
N GLY A 102 19.34 3.01 -11.14
CA GLY A 102 18.80 3.00 -9.78
C GLY A 102 17.42 3.67 -9.62
N GLU A 103 16.85 4.25 -10.67
CA GLU A 103 15.47 4.74 -10.65
C GLU A 103 14.48 3.57 -10.70
N PHE A 104 13.26 3.77 -10.17
CA PHE A 104 12.21 2.77 -10.29
C PHE A 104 11.90 2.48 -11.76
N ASP A 105 11.65 1.20 -12.06
CA ASP A 105 11.17 0.80 -13.37
C ASP A 105 9.66 1.09 -13.44
N LEU A 106 9.28 2.08 -14.26
CA LEU A 106 7.94 2.65 -14.38
C LEU A 106 7.33 2.26 -15.72
#